data_0150c95044999a3bb1f3a01a09151888
#
_entry.id   0150c95044999a3bb1f3a01a09151888
#
_cell.length_a   1.000
_cell.length_b   1.000
_cell.length_c   1.000
_cell.angle_alpha   90.00
_cell.angle_beta   90.00
_cell.angle_gamma   90.00
#
_symmetry.space_group_name_H-M   'P 1'
#
loop_
_entity.id
_entity.type
_entity.pdbx_description
1 polymer ?
#
loop_
_entity_poly.entity_id
_entity_poly.type
_entity_poly.pdbx_seq_one_letter_code
_entity_poly.pdbx_strand_id
1 'polypeptide(L)'
;MELDNIIYPGFNKTLSELNAISKIKKKSCEIVDLTEIEWVRDVLRHRVEEVGTYDIKFRKPTDEEIKSVSEIVGADINIDELKNNFHKNKRIIGITSGKGGVGKSTITSLLGIAFDELGKKVGIMDSDIWGYSVPKILGGKISTYTI
;
A
#
# COMPACT_ATOMS: atom_id res chain seq x y z
N MET A 1 16.85 2.28 -15.31
CA MET A 1 16.43 2.30 -13.89
C MET A 1 17.14 1.13 -13.24
N GLU A 2 17.80 1.32 -12.13
CA GLU A 2 18.52 0.24 -11.45
C GLU A 2 17.61 -0.39 -10.39
N LEU A 3 17.80 -1.67 -10.10
CA LEU A 3 17.02 -2.40 -9.08
C LEU A 3 17.00 -1.67 -7.73
N ASP A 4 18.13 -1.05 -7.39
CA ASP A 4 18.34 -0.31 -6.14
C ASP A 4 17.36 0.86 -5.95
N ASN A 5 16.88 1.45 -7.06
CA ASN A 5 16.00 2.62 -7.06
C ASN A 5 14.50 2.27 -7.08
N ILE A 6 14.16 1.00 -7.04
CA ILE A 6 12.75 0.58 -6.97
C ILE A 6 12.20 0.93 -5.59
N ILE A 7 11.11 1.70 -5.55
CA ILE A 7 10.43 2.04 -4.29
C ILE A 7 9.69 0.82 -3.76
N TYR A 8 9.93 0.49 -2.49
CA TYR A 8 9.21 -0.58 -1.82
C TYR A 8 7.78 -0.09 -1.46
N PRO A 9 6.72 -0.77 -1.93
CA PRO A 9 5.35 -0.35 -1.64
C PRO A 9 5.07 -0.31 -0.13
N GLY A 10 4.49 0.79 0.32
CA GLY A 10 4.12 0.98 1.73
C GLY A 10 5.16 1.67 2.61
N PHE A 11 6.42 1.79 2.17
CA PHE A 11 7.50 2.38 2.98
C PHE A 11 8.00 3.74 2.46
N ASN A 12 7.62 4.13 1.26
CA ASN A 12 8.15 5.33 0.58
C ASN A 12 9.70 5.42 0.58
N LYS A 13 10.34 4.26 0.52
CA LYS A 13 11.78 4.06 0.51
C LYS A 13 12.15 3.09 -0.61
N THR A 14 13.37 3.22 -1.14
CA THR A 14 13.86 2.30 -2.17
C THR A 14 14.26 0.94 -1.57
N LEU A 15 14.37 -0.07 -2.44
CA LEU A 15 14.89 -1.38 -2.05
C LEU A 15 16.27 -1.28 -1.42
N SER A 16 17.12 -0.38 -1.93
CA SER A 16 18.46 -0.12 -1.40
C SER A 16 18.41 0.54 -0.02
N GLU A 17 17.61 1.59 0.15
CA GLU A 17 17.46 2.28 1.45
C GLU A 17 16.98 1.34 2.56
N LEU A 18 16.13 0.38 2.22
CA LEU A 18 15.61 -0.61 3.18
C LEU A 18 16.51 -1.85 3.33
N ASN A 19 17.64 -1.91 2.63
CA ASN A 19 18.47 -3.12 2.52
C ASN A 19 17.63 -4.37 2.13
N ALA A 20 16.60 -4.16 1.32
CA ALA A 20 15.64 -5.20 0.96
C ALA A 20 16.09 -6.09 -0.21
N ILE A 21 17.25 -5.85 -0.79
CA ILE A 21 17.89 -6.74 -1.78
C ILE A 21 18.94 -7.57 -1.08
N SER A 22 18.71 -8.87 -0.93
CA SER A 22 19.66 -9.74 -0.24
C SER A 22 20.72 -10.33 -1.16
N LYS A 23 20.38 -10.61 -2.42
CA LYS A 23 21.33 -11.15 -3.40
C LYS A 23 20.94 -10.75 -4.81
N ILE A 24 21.93 -10.33 -5.61
CA ILE A 24 21.82 -10.13 -7.04
C ILE A 24 22.80 -11.08 -7.74
N LYS A 25 22.32 -11.90 -8.66
CA LYS A 25 23.10 -12.70 -9.60
C LYS A 25 22.66 -12.32 -11.01
N LYS A 26 23.45 -12.70 -12.05
CA LYS A 26 23.27 -12.28 -13.46
C LYS A 26 21.82 -12.28 -13.98
N LYS A 27 20.95 -13.15 -13.49
CA LYS A 27 19.52 -13.24 -13.89
C LYS A 27 18.59 -13.55 -12.72
N SER A 28 19.03 -13.38 -11.48
CA SER A 28 18.22 -13.68 -10.30
C SER A 28 18.41 -12.60 -9.26
N CYS A 29 17.33 -12.12 -8.67
CA CYS A 29 17.38 -11.25 -7.50
C CYS A 29 16.56 -11.86 -6.36
N GLU A 30 17.06 -11.73 -5.15
CA GLU A 30 16.36 -12.15 -3.94
C GLU A 30 15.98 -10.91 -3.15
N ILE A 31 14.68 -10.74 -2.93
CA ILE A 31 14.11 -9.58 -2.23
C ILE A 31 13.59 -10.03 -0.87
N VAL A 32 13.89 -9.23 0.15
CA VAL A 32 13.34 -9.40 1.49
C VAL A 32 11.89 -8.94 1.49
N ASP A 33 10.98 -9.85 1.79
CA ASP A 33 9.55 -9.57 1.84
C ASP A 33 9.16 -9.01 3.21
N LEU A 34 9.30 -7.71 3.36
CA LEU A 34 9.05 -7.00 4.63
C LEU A 34 7.58 -6.99 5.06
N THR A 35 6.66 -7.28 4.16
CA THR A 35 5.22 -7.20 4.44
C THR A 35 4.52 -8.55 4.47
N GLU A 36 5.06 -9.54 3.77
CA GLU A 36 4.44 -10.84 3.48
C GLU A 36 3.03 -10.71 2.83
N ILE A 37 2.79 -9.61 2.10
CA ILE A 37 1.52 -9.31 1.45
C ILE A 37 1.63 -9.58 -0.06
N GLU A 38 0.73 -10.41 -0.60
CA GLU A 38 0.82 -10.88 -2.00
C GLU A 38 0.79 -9.74 -3.02
N TRP A 39 -0.11 -8.76 -2.88
CA TRP A 39 -0.14 -7.64 -3.83
C TRP A 39 1.14 -6.80 -3.82
N VAL A 40 1.86 -6.72 -2.70
CA VAL A 40 3.18 -6.03 -2.63
C VAL A 40 4.21 -6.79 -3.44
N ARG A 41 4.23 -8.13 -3.34
CA ARG A 41 5.08 -8.99 -4.17
C ARG A 41 4.77 -8.81 -5.65
N ASP A 42 3.50 -8.72 -6.03
CA ASP A 42 3.08 -8.53 -7.44
C ASP A 42 3.54 -7.18 -7.98
N VAL A 43 3.40 -6.11 -7.20
CA VAL A 43 3.92 -4.79 -7.58
C VAL A 43 5.44 -4.81 -7.71
N LEU A 44 6.15 -5.47 -6.79
CA LEU A 44 7.61 -5.59 -6.86
C LEU A 44 8.05 -6.41 -8.07
N ARG A 45 7.38 -7.53 -8.40
CA ARG A 45 7.64 -8.31 -9.62
C ARG A 45 7.53 -7.41 -10.85
N HIS A 46 6.42 -6.70 -10.99
CA HIS A 46 6.19 -5.83 -12.14
C HIS A 46 7.25 -4.75 -12.27
N ARG A 47 7.61 -4.06 -11.18
CA ARG A 47 8.65 -3.02 -11.18
C ARG A 47 10.04 -3.57 -11.50
N VAL A 48 10.37 -4.78 -11.06
CA VAL A 48 11.64 -5.43 -11.40
C VAL A 48 11.68 -5.83 -12.87
N GLU A 49 10.56 -6.32 -13.44
CA GLU A 49 10.42 -6.66 -14.86
C GLU A 49 10.61 -5.44 -15.77
N GLU A 50 10.19 -4.24 -15.34
CA GLU A 50 10.44 -2.97 -16.06
C GLU A 50 11.93 -2.62 -16.13
N VAL A 51 12.72 -3.06 -15.17
CA VAL A 51 14.18 -2.82 -15.12
C VAL A 51 14.96 -3.87 -15.90
N GLY A 52 14.48 -5.09 -15.94
CA GLY A 52 15.13 -6.18 -16.66
C GLY A 52 14.51 -7.55 -16.37
N THR A 53 14.98 -8.55 -17.08
CA THR A 53 14.51 -9.93 -16.90
C THR A 53 15.27 -10.60 -15.75
N TYR A 54 14.63 -10.69 -14.59
CA TYR A 54 15.17 -11.36 -13.41
C TYR A 54 14.24 -12.48 -12.93
N ASP A 55 14.83 -13.60 -12.48
CA ASP A 55 14.14 -14.59 -11.66
C ASP A 55 14.09 -14.08 -10.22
N ILE A 56 12.89 -13.70 -9.77
CA ILE A 56 12.69 -13.03 -8.48
C ILE A 56 12.31 -14.06 -7.43
N LYS A 57 13.07 -14.07 -6.33
CA LYS A 57 12.77 -14.86 -5.15
C LYS A 57 12.46 -13.94 -3.98
N PHE A 58 11.41 -14.23 -3.25
CA PHE A 58 11.08 -13.55 -2.01
C PHE A 58 11.47 -14.43 -0.83
N ARG A 59 12.06 -13.82 0.19
CA ARG A 59 12.31 -14.48 1.47
C ARG A 59 11.79 -13.64 2.63
N LYS A 60 11.49 -14.31 3.73
CA LYS A 60 11.11 -13.62 4.96
C LYS A 60 12.28 -12.79 5.52
N PRO A 61 11.98 -11.65 6.16
CA PRO A 61 12.99 -10.90 6.90
C PRO A 61 13.44 -11.65 8.14
N THR A 62 14.65 -11.36 8.59
CA THR A 62 15.11 -11.74 9.93
C THR A 62 14.70 -10.68 10.94
N ASP A 63 14.76 -11.00 12.25
CA ASP A 63 14.43 -10.05 13.31
C ASP A 63 15.36 -8.83 13.30
N GLU A 64 16.63 -9.03 12.93
CA GLU A 64 17.63 -7.95 12.80
C GLU A 64 17.28 -7.03 11.62
N GLU A 65 16.83 -7.58 10.50
CA GLU A 65 16.39 -6.80 9.35
C GLU A 65 15.12 -5.99 9.65
N ILE A 66 14.18 -6.58 10.37
CA ILE A 66 12.97 -5.88 10.83
C ILE A 66 13.35 -4.69 11.71
N LYS A 67 14.26 -4.89 12.66
CA LYS A 67 14.73 -3.83 13.55
C LYS A 67 15.43 -2.72 12.77
N SER A 68 16.33 -3.08 11.84
CA SER A 68 17.01 -2.11 10.99
C SER A 68 16.03 -1.29 10.15
N VAL A 69 15.02 -1.94 9.56
CA VAL A 69 13.98 -1.23 8.78
C VAL A 69 13.14 -0.31 9.67
N SER A 70 12.80 -0.72 10.89
CA SER A 70 12.09 0.12 11.86
C SER A 70 12.88 1.38 12.20
N GLU A 71 14.20 1.27 12.38
CA GLU A 71 15.08 2.43 12.61
C GLU A 71 15.13 3.37 11.39
N ILE A 72 15.22 2.83 10.17
CA ILE A 72 15.25 3.60 8.92
C ILE A 72 13.94 4.34 8.67
N VAL A 73 12.83 3.71 8.98
CA VAL A 73 11.48 4.28 8.78
C VAL A 73 11.08 5.22 9.92
N GLY A 74 11.74 5.13 11.08
CA GLY A 74 11.44 5.93 12.26
C GLY A 74 10.12 5.54 12.95
N ALA A 75 9.66 4.31 12.75
CA ALA A 75 8.44 3.77 13.35
C ALA A 75 8.65 2.30 13.72
N ASP A 76 8.06 1.88 14.82
CA ASP A 76 8.00 0.45 15.17
C ASP A 76 7.20 -0.31 14.12
N ILE A 77 7.89 -1.08 13.30
CA ILE A 77 7.25 -1.94 12.31
C ILE A 77 6.92 -3.27 12.97
N ASN A 78 5.67 -3.44 13.30
CA ASN A 78 5.13 -4.73 13.67
C ASN A 78 4.56 -5.42 12.43
N ILE A 79 5.32 -6.36 11.85
CA ILE A 79 4.92 -7.09 10.64
C ILE A 79 3.61 -7.85 10.86
N ASP A 80 3.40 -8.42 12.05
CA ASP A 80 2.15 -9.11 12.37
C ASP A 80 0.98 -8.13 12.48
N GLU A 81 1.24 -6.93 12.94
CA GLU A 81 0.25 -5.85 12.97
C GLU A 81 -0.05 -5.33 11.56
N LEU A 82 0.94 -5.17 10.71
CA LEU A 82 0.77 -4.87 9.29
C LEU A 82 -0.07 -5.96 8.60
N LYS A 83 0.26 -7.24 8.77
CA LYS A 83 -0.52 -8.36 8.22
C LYS A 83 -1.94 -8.41 8.77
N ASN A 84 -2.11 -8.23 10.08
CA ASN A 84 -3.41 -8.30 10.74
C ASN A 84 -4.28 -7.08 10.41
N ASN A 85 -3.70 -5.89 10.31
CA ASN A 85 -4.42 -4.66 10.03
C ASN A 85 -4.88 -4.55 8.56
N PHE A 86 -4.13 -5.15 7.61
CA PHE A 86 -4.51 -5.06 6.20
C PHE A 86 -5.56 -6.08 5.76
N HIS A 87 -5.68 -7.26 6.39
CA HIS A 87 -6.49 -8.35 5.81
C HIS A 87 -7.53 -9.02 6.70
N LYS A 88 -7.38 -9.07 8.01
CA LYS A 88 -8.23 -9.98 8.81
C LYS A 88 -9.61 -9.46 9.21
N ASN A 89 -9.83 -8.15 9.23
CA ASN A 89 -11.09 -7.57 9.74
C ASN A 89 -11.67 -6.43 8.89
N LYS A 90 -11.18 -6.20 7.68
CA LYS A 90 -11.67 -5.11 6.83
C LYS A 90 -12.42 -5.67 5.62
N ARG A 91 -13.67 -5.26 5.47
CA ARG A 91 -14.42 -5.49 4.25
C ARG A 91 -14.22 -4.27 3.34
N ILE A 92 -13.63 -4.47 2.17
CA ILE A 92 -13.45 -3.42 1.16
C ILE A 92 -14.63 -3.48 0.20
N ILE A 93 -15.31 -2.35 0.01
CA ILE A 93 -16.42 -2.21 -0.92
C ILE A 93 -16.01 -1.18 -1.96
N GLY A 94 -15.89 -1.60 -3.22
CA GLY A 94 -15.59 -0.73 -4.35
C GLY A 94 -16.88 -0.26 -5.03
N ILE A 95 -17.07 1.07 -5.19
CA ILE A 95 -18.15 1.65 -5.94
C ILE A 95 -17.61 2.26 -7.21
N THR A 96 -17.96 1.68 -8.34
CA THR A 96 -17.44 2.08 -9.65
C THR A 96 -18.55 2.24 -10.69
N SER A 97 -18.30 3.02 -11.71
CA SER A 97 -19.15 3.15 -12.89
C SER A 97 -18.36 3.70 -14.07
N GLY A 98 -18.64 3.21 -15.26
CA GLY A 98 -18.07 3.71 -16.51
C GLY A 98 -18.63 5.06 -16.96
N LYS A 99 -19.63 5.64 -16.26
CA LYS A 99 -20.26 6.92 -16.61
C LYS A 99 -20.05 7.94 -15.51
N GLY A 100 -19.70 9.17 -15.89
CA GLY A 100 -19.62 10.32 -14.97
C GLY A 100 -21.00 10.79 -14.48
N GLY A 101 -21.05 11.38 -13.29
CA GLY A 101 -22.26 12.04 -12.76
C GLY A 101 -23.40 11.11 -12.31
N VAL A 102 -23.19 9.80 -12.19
CA VAL A 102 -24.24 8.83 -11.80
C VAL A 102 -24.40 8.66 -10.29
N GLY A 103 -23.72 9.46 -9.48
CA GLY A 103 -23.86 9.44 -8.03
C GLY A 103 -22.94 8.50 -7.28
N LYS A 104 -21.81 8.04 -7.85
CA LYS A 104 -20.82 7.18 -7.17
C LYS A 104 -20.42 7.72 -5.80
N SER A 105 -19.93 8.95 -5.77
CA SER A 105 -19.47 9.61 -4.53
C SER A 105 -20.59 9.80 -3.52
N THR A 106 -21.81 10.10 -3.99
CA THR A 106 -22.99 10.20 -3.14
C THR A 106 -23.33 8.87 -2.47
N ILE A 107 -23.35 7.78 -3.25
CA ILE A 107 -23.61 6.43 -2.73
C ILE A 107 -22.50 6.00 -1.78
N THR A 108 -21.23 6.29 -2.11
CA THR A 108 -20.08 5.99 -1.23
C THR A 108 -20.22 6.68 0.11
N SER A 109 -20.56 7.98 0.10
CA SER A 109 -20.74 8.76 1.32
C SER A 109 -21.92 8.27 2.16
N LEU A 110 -23.07 7.99 1.54
CA LEU A 110 -24.25 7.47 2.23
C LEU A 110 -24.02 6.09 2.84
N LEU A 111 -23.33 5.19 2.13
CA LEU A 111 -22.95 3.89 2.68
C LEU A 111 -21.98 4.03 3.86
N GLY A 112 -21.04 4.97 3.76
CA GLY A 112 -20.12 5.26 4.87
C GLY A 112 -20.87 5.69 6.12
N ILE A 113 -21.79 6.64 5.99
CA ILE A 113 -22.64 7.10 7.10
C ILE A 113 -23.48 5.95 7.66
N ALA A 114 -24.15 5.19 6.80
CA ALA A 114 -25.00 4.08 7.24
C ALA A 114 -24.22 3.01 8.01
N PHE A 115 -22.99 2.68 7.58
CA PHE A 115 -22.16 1.74 8.32
C PHE A 115 -21.67 2.31 9.66
N ASP A 116 -21.37 3.60 9.72
CA ASP A 116 -21.00 4.27 10.97
C ASP A 116 -22.16 4.26 11.97
N GLU A 117 -23.37 4.58 11.53
CA GLU A 117 -24.61 4.49 12.33
C GLU A 117 -24.87 3.05 12.84
N LEU A 118 -24.45 2.04 12.11
CA LEU A 118 -24.46 0.63 12.53
C LEU A 118 -23.30 0.26 13.47
N GLY A 119 -22.54 1.22 13.96
CA GLY A 119 -21.43 1.03 14.89
C GLY A 119 -20.18 0.40 14.25
N LYS A 120 -20.01 0.47 12.91
CA LYS A 120 -18.82 -0.01 12.23
C LYS A 120 -17.77 1.08 12.15
N LYS A 121 -16.51 0.71 12.28
CA LYS A 121 -15.39 1.62 11.98
C LYS A 121 -15.23 1.73 10.47
N VAL A 122 -15.51 2.90 9.91
CA VAL A 122 -15.53 3.14 8.46
C VAL A 122 -14.37 4.04 8.06
N GLY A 123 -13.67 3.66 6.99
CA GLY A 123 -12.76 4.52 6.25
C GLY A 123 -13.26 4.65 4.81
N ILE A 124 -13.21 5.85 4.25
CA ILE A 124 -13.58 6.10 2.86
C ILE A 124 -12.35 6.64 2.14
N MET A 125 -12.05 6.04 0.98
CA MET A 125 -11.01 6.53 0.07
C MET A 125 -11.67 7.02 -1.21
N ASP A 126 -11.51 8.31 -1.51
CA ASP A 126 -11.92 8.88 -2.80
C ASP A 126 -10.76 8.69 -3.79
N SER A 127 -10.94 7.85 -4.79
CA SER A 127 -9.95 7.58 -5.82
C SER A 127 -10.04 8.51 -7.03
N ASP A 128 -10.98 9.45 -7.05
CA ASP A 128 -11.07 10.50 -8.06
C ASP A 128 -10.14 11.67 -7.69
N ILE A 129 -8.86 11.53 -8.06
CA ILE A 129 -7.79 12.48 -7.69
C ILE A 129 -8.06 13.89 -8.22
N TRP A 130 -8.71 14.01 -9.38
CA TRP A 130 -8.94 15.30 -10.04
C TRP A 130 -10.28 15.94 -9.65
N GLY A 131 -11.25 15.14 -9.24
CA GLY A 131 -12.61 15.58 -8.98
C GLY A 131 -13.19 15.11 -7.65
N TYR A 132 -12.34 14.95 -6.64
CA TYR A 132 -12.76 14.45 -5.33
C TYR A 132 -13.99 15.21 -4.80
N SER A 133 -15.03 14.48 -4.43
CA SER A 133 -16.30 15.04 -3.98
C SER A 133 -16.78 14.47 -2.64
N VAL A 134 -16.27 13.31 -2.23
CA VAL A 134 -16.64 12.67 -0.96
C VAL A 134 -16.40 13.58 0.26
N PRO A 135 -15.23 14.24 0.43
CA PRO A 135 -15.03 15.14 1.57
C PRO A 135 -16.02 16.31 1.61
N LYS A 136 -16.39 16.83 0.43
CA LYS A 136 -17.40 17.93 0.34
C LYS A 136 -18.79 17.47 0.75
N ILE A 137 -19.19 16.26 0.34
CA ILE A 137 -20.49 15.66 0.69
C ILE A 137 -20.58 15.39 2.18
N LEU A 138 -19.47 14.94 2.80
CA LEU A 138 -19.40 14.65 4.23
C LEU A 138 -19.15 15.89 5.12
N GLY A 139 -19.07 17.09 4.54
CA GLY A 139 -18.81 18.33 5.29
C GLY A 139 -17.39 18.42 5.87
N GLY A 140 -16.46 17.60 5.38
CA GLY A 140 -15.07 17.57 5.84
C GLY A 140 -14.26 18.76 5.35
N LYS A 141 -13.37 19.27 6.22
CA LYS A 141 -12.31 20.18 5.80
C LYS A 141 -11.17 19.34 5.21
N ILE A 142 -10.75 19.69 4.00
CA ILE A 142 -9.61 19.02 3.35
C ILE A 142 -8.34 19.65 3.91
N SER A 143 -7.52 18.83 4.55
CA SER A 143 -6.14 19.18 4.83
C SER A 143 -5.23 18.43 3.84
N THR A 144 -4.49 19.20 3.06
CA THR A 144 -3.42 18.66 2.20
C THR A 144 -2.16 18.55 3.04
N TYR A 145 -1.64 17.33 3.15
CA TYR A 145 -0.28 17.13 3.66
C TYR A 145 0.62 17.01 2.43
N THR A 146 1.54 17.95 2.25
CA THR A 146 2.65 17.79 1.31
C THR A 146 3.70 16.93 2.01
N ILE A 147 4.00 15.75 1.46
CA ILE A 147 5.09 14.86 1.87
C ILE A 147 6.35 15.27 1.15
#